data_97d3ad32af838b61f770a80ef289c7d3
#
_entry.id   97d3ad32af838b61f770a80ef289c7d3
#
_cell.length_a   1.000
_cell.length_b   1.000
_cell.length_c   1.000
_cell.angle_alpha   90.00
_cell.angle_beta   90.00
_cell.angle_gamma   90.00
#
_symmetry.space_group_name_H-M   'P 1'
#
loop_
_entity.id
_entity.type
_entity.pdbx_description
1 polymer ?
#
loop_
_entity_poly.entity_id
_entity_poly.type
_entity_poly.pdbx_seq_one_letter_code
_entity_poly.pdbx_strand_id
1 'polypeptide(L)'
;MAGATLICNLSASNIVIGKAEYRRLLVKASSGRNICGYVYCSAGEGESTTDMAWDGHMIIAENGALVEESKRFSAESDCIITDLDLEKLQFERLRNNSFRNSAAEYCNNGRCFRTIDFDFAEPQAGELPLMRRVPRFPYVPDEDSERSTRCEEVLNIQVQGICTRLKATGVKKAVIGISGGLDSTLALLVTHRAFIRLGLPVSGIVAVTMPGFATSEHTRNIAIDLMRALAVDYREIDIKPSCLQMLKDLGHPFAAGKKQYDITFENVQAGERTSHLFRIANHENGLVVGTGDLSELA
;
A
#
# COMPACT_ATOMS: atom_id res chain seq x y z
N MET A 1 4.17 8.98 -26.64
CA MET A 1 3.99 7.52 -26.59
C MET A 1 2.80 7.12 -27.43
N ALA A 2 2.94 6.02 -28.23
CA ALA A 2 1.89 5.55 -29.14
C ALA A 2 0.69 4.87 -28.46
N GLY A 3 0.70 4.70 -27.16
CA GLY A 3 -0.36 4.01 -26.43
C GLY A 3 -0.15 2.50 -26.22
N ALA A 4 0.91 1.91 -26.79
CA ALA A 4 1.17 0.48 -26.66
C ALA A 4 1.21 0.02 -25.20
N THR A 5 0.39 -0.98 -24.86
CA THR A 5 0.35 -1.61 -23.53
C THR A 5 1.26 -2.82 -23.43
N LEU A 6 1.68 -3.37 -24.57
CA LEU A 6 2.64 -4.46 -24.68
C LEU A 6 3.78 -4.04 -25.63
N ILE A 7 5.02 -4.26 -25.21
CA ILE A 7 6.22 -4.03 -26.01
C ILE A 7 6.96 -5.35 -26.15
N CYS A 8 7.19 -5.77 -27.39
CA CYS A 8 7.98 -6.94 -27.73
C CYS A 8 9.36 -6.50 -28.24
N ASN A 9 10.42 -7.01 -27.63
CA ASN A 9 11.80 -6.74 -27.97
C ASN A 9 12.51 -8.03 -28.35
N LEU A 10 12.65 -8.24 -29.64
CA LEU A 10 13.49 -9.30 -30.22
C LEU A 10 14.93 -8.77 -30.33
N SER A 11 15.87 -9.42 -29.67
CA SER A 11 17.24 -8.93 -29.52
C SER A 11 18.27 -9.98 -29.85
N ALA A 12 19.28 -9.60 -30.59
CA ALA A 12 20.49 -10.40 -30.84
C ALA A 12 21.63 -9.91 -29.94
N SER A 13 21.44 -10.02 -28.63
CA SER A 13 22.37 -9.55 -27.61
C SER A 13 23.24 -10.71 -27.11
N ASN A 14 24.52 -10.77 -27.55
CA ASN A 14 25.48 -11.76 -27.04
C ASN A 14 25.62 -11.68 -25.52
N ILE A 15 25.99 -12.80 -24.88
CA ILE A 15 26.16 -12.85 -23.43
C ILE A 15 27.63 -12.64 -23.02
N VAL A 16 27.81 -11.88 -21.96
CA VAL A 16 29.07 -11.77 -21.19
C VAL A 16 28.73 -11.86 -19.72
N ILE A 17 29.76 -12.10 -18.87
CA ILE A 17 29.57 -12.20 -17.41
C ILE A 17 28.89 -10.95 -16.87
N GLY A 18 27.85 -11.14 -16.04
CA GLY A 18 27.07 -10.06 -15.44
C GLY A 18 25.98 -9.46 -16.32
N LYS A 19 25.96 -9.71 -17.63
CA LYS A 19 25.00 -9.10 -18.55
C LYS A 19 23.56 -9.55 -18.33
N ALA A 20 23.34 -10.74 -17.79
CA ALA A 20 22.00 -11.22 -17.48
C ALA A 20 21.30 -10.36 -16.43
N GLU A 21 21.98 -9.96 -15.36
CA GLU A 21 21.44 -9.05 -14.36
C GLU A 21 21.15 -7.67 -14.95
N TYR A 22 22.07 -7.15 -15.74
CA TYR A 22 21.86 -5.88 -16.44
C TYR A 22 20.65 -5.93 -17.37
N ARG A 23 20.44 -7.03 -18.08
CA ARG A 23 19.30 -7.27 -18.94
C ARG A 23 17.98 -7.30 -18.18
N ARG A 24 17.93 -8.00 -17.02
CA ARG A 24 16.76 -7.98 -16.12
C ARG A 24 16.44 -6.56 -15.66
N LEU A 25 17.46 -5.81 -15.26
CA LEU A 25 17.29 -4.41 -14.86
C LEU A 25 16.70 -3.56 -15.98
N LEU A 26 17.22 -3.66 -17.20
CA LEU A 26 16.73 -2.92 -18.36
C LEU A 26 15.28 -3.27 -18.71
N VAL A 27 14.93 -4.55 -18.73
CA VAL A 27 13.57 -5.02 -19.03
C VAL A 27 12.59 -4.53 -17.96
N LYS A 28 12.90 -4.71 -16.70
CA LYS A 28 12.08 -4.23 -15.58
C LYS A 28 11.93 -2.70 -15.61
N ALA A 29 13.01 -1.97 -15.80
CA ALA A 29 12.99 -0.51 -15.87
C ALA A 29 12.17 -0.01 -17.08
N SER A 30 12.29 -0.66 -18.22
CA SER A 30 11.51 -0.31 -19.43
C SER A 30 10.03 -0.57 -19.23
N SER A 31 9.68 -1.73 -18.66
CA SER A 31 8.30 -2.08 -18.29
C SER A 31 7.68 -1.07 -17.32
N GLY A 32 8.38 -0.75 -16.23
CA GLY A 32 7.89 0.16 -15.18
C GLY A 32 7.76 1.61 -15.67
N ARG A 33 8.78 2.13 -16.37
CA ARG A 33 8.74 3.51 -16.90
C ARG A 33 7.62 3.75 -17.91
N ASN A 34 7.28 2.72 -18.69
CA ASN A 34 6.24 2.81 -19.70
C ASN A 34 4.89 2.27 -19.23
N ILE A 35 4.81 1.78 -18.00
CA ILE A 35 3.61 1.13 -17.44
C ILE A 35 3.03 0.15 -18.47
N CYS A 36 3.81 -0.86 -18.83
CA CYS A 36 3.47 -1.80 -19.91
C CYS A 36 3.93 -3.22 -19.58
N GLY A 37 3.35 -4.19 -20.28
CA GLY A 37 3.96 -5.48 -20.47
C GLY A 37 5.19 -5.36 -21.36
N TYR A 38 6.29 -6.01 -21.01
CA TYR A 38 7.52 -5.99 -21.80
C TYR A 38 8.03 -7.43 -21.96
N VAL A 39 8.03 -7.88 -23.21
CA VAL A 39 8.49 -9.21 -23.58
C VAL A 39 9.85 -9.07 -24.26
N TYR A 40 10.86 -9.64 -23.67
CA TYR A 40 12.21 -9.70 -24.20
C TYR A 40 12.57 -11.12 -24.61
N CYS A 41 13.07 -11.29 -25.81
CA CYS A 41 13.56 -12.56 -26.31
C CYS A 41 14.93 -12.35 -26.96
N SER A 42 15.96 -13.04 -26.46
CA SER A 42 17.32 -12.99 -27.00
C SER A 42 17.62 -14.18 -27.90
N ALA A 43 18.51 -13.96 -28.85
CA ALA A 43 19.08 -15.02 -29.68
C ALA A 43 19.69 -16.14 -28.82
N GLY A 44 19.54 -17.37 -29.25
CA GLY A 44 20.02 -18.57 -28.60
C GLY A 44 21.09 -19.31 -29.39
N GLU A 45 21.28 -20.58 -29.05
CA GLU A 45 22.22 -21.46 -29.76
C GLU A 45 21.86 -21.57 -31.25
N GLY A 46 22.86 -21.54 -32.10
CA GLY A 46 22.69 -21.63 -33.57
C GLY A 46 22.46 -20.30 -34.26
N GLU A 47 22.29 -19.16 -33.54
CA GLU A 47 22.13 -17.83 -34.15
C GLU A 47 23.37 -17.40 -34.93
N SER A 48 24.56 -17.78 -34.47
CA SER A 48 25.80 -17.44 -35.14
C SER A 48 26.89 -18.52 -34.88
N THR A 49 27.74 -18.72 -35.86
CA THR A 49 28.93 -19.63 -35.74
C THR A 49 30.21 -18.87 -35.39
N THR A 50 30.10 -17.60 -34.95
CA THR A 50 31.23 -16.77 -34.54
C THR A 50 31.62 -17.05 -33.07
N ASP A 51 32.68 -16.41 -32.59
CA ASP A 51 33.25 -16.56 -31.23
C ASP A 51 32.35 -15.96 -30.13
N MET A 52 31.16 -15.48 -30.46
CA MET A 52 30.19 -14.91 -29.49
C MET A 52 29.27 -15.99 -28.93
N ALA A 53 29.03 -15.93 -27.62
CA ALA A 53 28.05 -16.80 -26.96
C ALA A 53 26.65 -16.16 -26.92
N TRP A 54 25.64 -17.01 -27.09
CA TRP A 54 24.23 -16.66 -27.09
C TRP A 54 23.50 -17.52 -26.06
N ASP A 55 22.69 -16.91 -25.21
CA ASP A 55 22.14 -17.60 -24.04
C ASP A 55 20.62 -17.88 -24.15
N GLY A 56 19.95 -17.41 -25.21
CA GLY A 56 18.53 -17.65 -25.42
C GLY A 56 17.62 -17.09 -24.31
N HIS A 57 18.07 -16.03 -23.64
CA HIS A 57 17.38 -15.50 -22.47
C HIS A 57 16.06 -14.84 -22.83
N MET A 58 14.95 -15.31 -22.26
CA MET A 58 13.62 -14.71 -22.40
C MET A 58 13.17 -14.15 -21.05
N ILE A 59 12.54 -12.97 -21.07
CA ILE A 59 12.06 -12.27 -19.89
C ILE A 59 10.73 -11.63 -20.19
N ILE A 60 9.74 -11.83 -19.32
CA ILE A 60 8.46 -11.13 -19.37
C ILE A 60 8.31 -10.31 -18.09
N ALA A 61 8.09 -9.01 -18.24
CA ALA A 61 7.86 -8.10 -17.14
C ALA A 61 6.56 -7.30 -17.32
N GLU A 62 5.90 -6.97 -16.22
CA GLU A 62 4.69 -6.16 -16.16
C GLU A 62 4.85 -5.05 -15.14
N ASN A 63 4.72 -3.80 -15.55
CA ASN A 63 4.82 -2.63 -14.68
C ASN A 63 6.04 -2.65 -13.74
N GLY A 64 7.19 -3.09 -14.25
CA GLY A 64 8.45 -3.17 -13.52
C GLY A 64 8.66 -4.44 -12.69
N ALA A 65 7.65 -5.29 -12.55
CA ALA A 65 7.78 -6.59 -11.91
C ALA A 65 8.19 -7.67 -12.92
N LEU A 66 9.08 -8.58 -12.53
CA LEU A 66 9.38 -9.79 -13.28
C LEU A 66 8.19 -10.74 -13.14
N VAL A 67 7.62 -11.20 -14.25
CA VAL A 67 6.51 -12.14 -14.27
C VAL A 67 6.99 -13.54 -14.58
N GLU A 68 7.81 -13.69 -15.62
CA GLU A 68 8.35 -14.99 -16.03
C GLU A 68 9.76 -14.82 -16.64
N GLU A 69 10.59 -15.85 -16.50
CA GLU A 69 11.94 -15.86 -17.02
C GLU A 69 12.37 -17.28 -17.44
N SER A 70 12.99 -17.41 -18.61
CA SER A 70 13.49 -18.69 -19.09
C SER A 70 14.77 -19.15 -18.39
N LYS A 71 15.04 -20.43 -18.49
CA LYS A 71 16.42 -20.93 -18.33
C LYS A 71 17.28 -20.34 -19.45
N ARG A 72 18.57 -20.25 -19.18
CA ARG A 72 19.55 -19.78 -20.17
C ARG A 72 20.45 -20.92 -20.63
N PHE A 73 21.01 -20.79 -21.80
CA PHE A 73 21.93 -21.79 -22.41
C PHE A 73 21.23 -23.13 -22.66
N SER A 74 19.93 -23.11 -23.00
CA SER A 74 19.24 -24.33 -23.42
C SER A 74 19.71 -24.71 -24.83
N ALA A 75 20.03 -26.00 -25.04
CA ALA A 75 20.34 -26.56 -26.35
C ALA A 75 19.09 -26.88 -27.16
N GLU A 76 17.91 -26.90 -26.50
CA GLU A 76 16.62 -27.14 -27.15
C GLU A 76 15.84 -25.83 -27.26
N SER A 77 14.92 -25.78 -28.22
CA SER A 77 13.98 -24.69 -28.34
C SER A 77 13.13 -24.61 -27.06
N ASP A 78 13.06 -23.45 -26.46
CA ASP A 78 12.31 -23.17 -25.21
C ASP A 78 11.26 -22.11 -25.46
N CYS A 79 10.22 -22.10 -24.62
CA CYS A 79 9.14 -21.15 -24.67
C CYS A 79 8.66 -20.86 -23.25
N ILE A 80 8.47 -19.60 -22.91
CA ILE A 80 7.82 -19.19 -21.66
C ILE A 80 6.44 -18.61 -21.97
N ILE A 81 5.46 -18.96 -21.14
CA ILE A 81 4.06 -18.55 -21.30
C ILE A 81 3.56 -18.02 -19.98
N THR A 82 2.91 -16.86 -20.01
CA THR A 82 2.27 -16.26 -18.84
C THR A 82 1.15 -15.32 -19.26
N ASP A 83 0.36 -14.86 -18.29
CA ASP A 83 -0.69 -13.87 -18.49
C ASP A 83 -0.21 -12.48 -18.09
N LEU A 84 -0.64 -11.47 -18.85
CA LEU A 84 -0.43 -10.05 -18.55
C LEU A 84 -1.79 -9.35 -18.40
N ASP A 85 -1.93 -8.53 -17.35
CA ASP A 85 -3.15 -7.77 -17.08
C ASP A 85 -3.08 -6.39 -17.77
N LEU A 86 -3.54 -6.36 -19.03
CA LEU A 86 -3.49 -5.14 -19.84
C LEU A 86 -4.48 -4.07 -19.34
N GLU A 87 -5.61 -4.45 -18.78
CA GLU A 87 -6.60 -3.50 -18.24
C GLU A 87 -6.04 -2.81 -16.99
N LYS A 88 -5.39 -3.54 -16.12
CA LYS A 88 -4.67 -2.97 -14.97
C LYS A 88 -3.61 -1.96 -15.41
N LEU A 89 -2.83 -2.27 -16.45
CA LEU A 89 -1.83 -1.35 -16.99
C LEU A 89 -2.46 -0.05 -17.52
N GLN A 90 -3.61 -0.15 -18.20
CA GLN A 90 -4.34 1.02 -18.66
C GLN A 90 -4.86 1.85 -17.48
N PHE A 91 -5.41 1.21 -16.47
CA PHE A 91 -5.89 1.87 -15.26
C PHE A 91 -4.77 2.61 -14.50
N GLU A 92 -3.60 1.97 -14.36
CA GLU A 92 -2.43 2.60 -13.73
C GLU A 92 -1.96 3.84 -14.52
N ARG A 93 -2.00 3.81 -15.84
CA ARG A 93 -1.70 4.99 -16.69
C ARG A 93 -2.70 6.12 -16.49
N LEU A 94 -4.00 5.80 -16.33
CA LEU A 94 -5.03 6.81 -16.09
C LEU A 94 -4.85 7.51 -14.75
N ARG A 95 -4.41 6.79 -13.72
CA ARG A 95 -4.15 7.33 -12.37
C ARG A 95 -2.85 8.15 -12.30
N ASN A 96 -1.89 7.89 -13.19
CA ASN A 96 -0.59 8.55 -13.17
C ASN A 96 -0.60 9.84 -13.99
N ASN A 97 -0.81 10.98 -13.33
CA ASN A 97 -0.84 12.30 -13.97
C ASN A 97 0.49 12.65 -14.66
N SER A 98 1.63 12.31 -14.07
CA SER A 98 2.94 12.58 -14.66
C SER A 98 3.15 11.81 -15.97
N PHE A 99 2.70 10.57 -16.02
CA PHE A 99 2.73 9.76 -17.25
C PHE A 99 1.88 10.38 -18.36
N ARG A 100 0.64 10.80 -18.03
CA ARG A 100 -0.26 11.44 -18.98
C ARG A 100 0.28 12.75 -19.52
N ASN A 101 0.82 13.60 -18.66
CA ASN A 101 1.39 14.89 -19.06
C ASN A 101 2.60 14.70 -19.98
N SER A 102 3.50 13.79 -19.65
CA SER A 102 4.66 13.44 -20.49
C SER A 102 4.25 12.85 -21.83
N ALA A 103 3.21 12.02 -21.87
CA ALA A 103 2.68 11.45 -23.10
C ALA A 103 2.07 12.53 -24.01
N ALA A 104 1.30 13.46 -23.43
CA ALA A 104 0.69 14.58 -24.17
C ALA A 104 1.76 15.51 -24.75
N GLU A 105 2.78 15.88 -23.96
CA GLU A 105 3.89 16.71 -24.43
C GLU A 105 4.65 16.05 -25.60
N TYR A 106 4.90 14.74 -25.50
CA TYR A 106 5.59 14.00 -26.55
C TYR A 106 4.79 13.95 -27.85
N CYS A 107 3.48 13.75 -27.77
CA CYS A 107 2.59 13.74 -28.94
C CYS A 107 2.45 15.15 -29.58
N ASN A 108 2.37 16.20 -28.77
CA ASN A 108 2.23 17.58 -29.23
C ASN A 108 3.47 18.08 -30.00
N ASN A 109 4.64 17.47 -29.80
CA ASN A 109 5.88 17.81 -30.49
C ASN A 109 6.01 17.24 -31.92
N GLY A 110 4.90 16.84 -32.54
CA GLY A 110 4.85 16.38 -33.94
C GLY A 110 5.47 15.01 -34.20
N ARG A 111 5.72 14.23 -33.14
CA ARG A 111 6.22 12.86 -33.26
C ARG A 111 5.05 11.91 -33.53
N CYS A 112 5.00 11.36 -34.73
CA CYS A 112 3.98 10.40 -35.13
C CYS A 112 4.54 8.97 -35.07
N PHE A 113 3.76 8.06 -34.53
CA PHE A 113 4.03 6.62 -34.60
C PHE A 113 3.25 6.03 -35.75
N ARG A 114 3.86 5.08 -36.48
CA ARG A 114 3.15 4.30 -37.48
C ARG A 114 2.23 3.32 -36.76
N THR A 115 0.93 3.38 -37.06
CA THR A 115 -0.06 2.40 -36.60
C THR A 115 -0.36 1.44 -37.75
N ILE A 116 -0.45 0.17 -37.43
CA ILE A 116 -0.86 -0.91 -38.34
C ILE A 116 -2.03 -1.60 -37.68
N ASP A 117 -3.20 -1.48 -38.29
CA ASP A 117 -4.40 -2.18 -37.82
C ASP A 117 -4.41 -3.59 -38.44
N PHE A 118 -4.83 -4.56 -37.65
CA PHE A 118 -5.01 -5.94 -38.09
C PHE A 118 -6.18 -6.57 -37.35
N ASP A 119 -6.87 -7.48 -38.00
CA ASP A 119 -7.95 -8.24 -37.38
C ASP A 119 -7.35 -9.35 -36.51
N PHE A 120 -7.70 -9.32 -35.24
CA PHE A 120 -7.34 -10.34 -34.27
C PHE A 120 -8.60 -11.08 -33.85
N ALA A 121 -8.68 -12.36 -34.18
CA ALA A 121 -9.77 -13.19 -33.70
C ALA A 121 -9.60 -13.43 -32.21
N GLU A 122 -10.45 -12.82 -31.40
CA GLU A 122 -10.48 -13.11 -29.96
C GLU A 122 -10.75 -14.61 -29.76
N PRO A 123 -9.94 -15.30 -28.93
CA PRO A 123 -10.27 -16.66 -28.56
C PRO A 123 -11.64 -16.64 -27.89
N GLN A 124 -12.50 -17.61 -28.25
CA GLN A 124 -13.81 -17.74 -27.58
C GLN A 124 -13.59 -17.83 -26.08
N ALA A 125 -14.33 -17.01 -25.33
CA ALA A 125 -14.28 -16.98 -23.88
C ALA A 125 -14.61 -18.37 -23.32
N GLY A 126 -13.58 -19.12 -22.96
CA GLY A 126 -13.64 -20.33 -22.16
C GLY A 126 -12.91 -20.06 -20.83
N GLU A 127 -13.11 -20.91 -19.87
CA GLU A 127 -12.29 -20.88 -18.65
C GLU A 127 -10.83 -21.23 -19.03
N LEU A 128 -10.03 -20.22 -19.32
CA LEU A 128 -8.59 -20.40 -19.49
C LEU A 128 -7.95 -20.44 -18.10
N PRO A 129 -7.14 -21.47 -17.80
CA PRO A 129 -6.40 -21.50 -16.54
C PRO A 129 -5.41 -20.34 -16.53
N LEU A 130 -5.37 -19.59 -15.45
CA LEU A 130 -4.36 -18.55 -15.23
C LEU A 130 -2.97 -19.20 -15.15
N MET A 131 -2.07 -18.77 -16.02
CA MET A 131 -0.69 -19.28 -16.06
C MET A 131 0.23 -18.51 -15.10
N ARG A 132 -0.16 -17.31 -14.69
CA ARG A 132 0.62 -16.50 -13.75
C ARG A 132 0.26 -16.82 -12.29
N ARG A 133 1.26 -16.74 -11.41
CA ARG A 133 1.02 -16.79 -9.97
C ARG A 133 0.42 -15.45 -9.51
N VAL A 134 -0.76 -15.50 -8.87
CA VAL A 134 -1.36 -14.36 -8.19
C VAL A 134 -1.05 -14.46 -6.70
N PRO A 135 -0.31 -13.49 -6.11
CA PRO A 135 -0.01 -13.53 -4.68
C PRO A 135 -1.29 -13.44 -3.86
N ARG A 136 -1.46 -14.36 -2.89
CA ARG A 136 -2.60 -14.34 -1.96
C ARG A 136 -2.60 -13.09 -1.08
N PHE A 137 -1.41 -12.61 -0.72
CA PHE A 137 -1.21 -11.43 0.10
C PHE A 137 -0.30 -10.45 -0.65
N PRO A 138 -0.85 -9.62 -1.55
CA PRO A 138 -0.03 -8.78 -2.45
C PRO A 138 0.81 -7.73 -1.75
N TYR A 139 0.46 -7.38 -0.50
CA TYR A 139 1.18 -6.38 0.30
C TYR A 139 2.22 -6.98 1.24
N VAL A 140 2.21 -8.31 1.42
CA VAL A 140 3.11 -9.01 2.35
C VAL A 140 4.12 -9.83 1.55
N PRO A 141 5.41 -9.49 1.55
CA PRO A 141 6.42 -10.30 0.90
C PRO A 141 6.51 -11.71 1.47
N ASP A 142 6.75 -12.68 0.61
CA ASP A 142 6.92 -14.08 1.00
C ASP A 142 8.23 -14.29 1.80
N GLU A 143 9.30 -13.54 1.46
CA GLU A 143 10.60 -13.66 2.12
C GLU A 143 10.70 -12.78 3.38
N ASP A 144 11.24 -13.35 4.46
CA ASP A 144 11.36 -12.69 5.76
C ASP A 144 12.24 -11.44 5.73
N SER A 145 13.31 -11.46 4.95
CA SER A 145 14.25 -10.34 4.78
C SER A 145 13.58 -9.16 4.06
N GLU A 146 12.85 -9.44 2.99
CA GLU A 146 12.10 -8.43 2.26
C GLU A 146 10.94 -7.88 3.11
N ARG A 147 10.23 -8.77 3.82
CA ARG A 147 9.15 -8.38 4.73
C ARG A 147 9.63 -7.45 5.84
N SER A 148 10.77 -7.77 6.47
CA SER A 148 11.37 -6.92 7.51
C SER A 148 11.73 -5.54 6.98
N THR A 149 12.38 -5.47 5.82
CA THR A 149 12.74 -4.21 5.16
C THR A 149 11.51 -3.38 4.83
N ARG A 150 10.47 -4.02 4.30
CA ARG A 150 9.21 -3.35 3.93
C ARG A 150 8.43 -2.86 5.15
N CYS A 151 8.38 -3.65 6.24
CA CYS A 151 7.76 -3.21 7.49
C CYS A 151 8.45 -1.98 8.09
N GLU A 152 9.79 -1.95 8.08
CA GLU A 152 10.54 -0.80 8.58
C GLU A 152 10.32 0.45 7.68
N GLU A 153 10.23 0.27 6.37
CA GLU A 153 9.92 1.35 5.42
C GLU A 153 8.52 1.93 5.69
N VAL A 154 7.49 1.08 5.79
CA VAL A 154 6.11 1.51 6.10
C VAL A 154 6.06 2.29 7.41
N LEU A 155 6.70 1.78 8.46
CA LEU A 155 6.77 2.44 9.75
C LEU A 155 7.45 3.81 9.66
N ASN A 156 8.56 3.90 8.93
CA ASN A 156 9.28 5.16 8.74
C ASN A 156 8.49 6.19 7.92
N ILE A 157 7.71 5.77 6.92
CA ILE A 157 6.81 6.63 6.16
C ILE A 157 5.76 7.26 7.09
N GLN A 158 5.11 6.44 7.93
CA GLN A 158 4.10 6.92 8.88
C GLN A 158 4.71 7.87 9.92
N VAL A 159 5.85 7.50 10.50
CA VAL A 159 6.59 8.35 11.45
C VAL A 159 6.95 9.69 10.82
N GLN A 160 7.45 9.68 9.57
CA GLN A 160 7.79 10.90 8.84
C GLN A 160 6.56 11.79 8.62
N GLY A 161 5.41 11.19 8.30
CA GLY A 161 4.14 11.94 8.15
C GLY A 161 3.77 12.71 9.42
N ILE A 162 3.81 12.07 10.58
CA ILE A 162 3.55 12.72 11.87
C ILE A 162 4.60 13.79 12.17
N CYS A 163 5.88 13.49 11.99
CA CYS A 163 6.96 14.46 12.19
C CYS A 163 6.75 15.73 11.36
N THR A 164 6.37 15.57 10.10
CA THR A 164 6.13 16.69 9.19
C THR A 164 4.96 17.56 9.68
N ARG A 165 3.86 16.94 10.12
CA ARG A 165 2.69 17.66 10.63
C ARG A 165 3.01 18.43 11.92
N LEU A 166 3.67 17.78 12.88
CA LEU A 166 4.05 18.43 14.14
C LEU A 166 4.99 19.63 13.91
N LYS A 167 5.97 19.48 13.02
CA LYS A 167 6.87 20.59 12.64
C LYS A 167 6.13 21.73 11.95
N ALA A 168 5.27 21.42 10.98
CA ALA A 168 4.56 22.43 10.21
C ALA A 168 3.55 23.24 11.04
N THR A 169 2.89 22.59 12.01
CA THR A 169 1.93 23.25 12.89
C THR A 169 2.55 23.90 14.12
N GLY A 170 3.79 23.52 14.47
CA GLY A 170 4.46 23.96 15.72
C GLY A 170 3.86 23.33 16.99
N VAL A 171 2.89 22.44 16.85
CA VAL A 171 2.22 21.74 17.95
C VAL A 171 3.16 20.72 18.58
N LYS A 172 3.18 20.65 19.91
CA LYS A 172 4.06 19.76 20.68
C LYS A 172 3.34 18.64 21.42
N LYS A 173 2.03 18.52 21.22
CA LYS A 173 1.22 17.47 21.83
C LYS A 173 0.44 16.72 20.75
N ALA A 174 0.25 15.44 20.97
CA ALA A 174 -0.58 14.55 20.15
C ALA A 174 -1.62 13.89 21.03
N VAL A 175 -2.87 13.84 20.59
CA VAL A 175 -3.97 13.18 21.29
C VAL A 175 -4.39 11.98 20.46
N ILE A 176 -4.48 10.81 21.08
CA ILE A 176 -4.78 9.57 20.38
C ILE A 176 -5.72 8.69 21.21
N GLY A 177 -6.73 8.12 20.55
CA GLY A 177 -7.65 7.15 21.16
C GLY A 177 -7.06 5.75 21.10
N ILE A 178 -7.01 5.05 22.24
CA ILE A 178 -6.48 3.68 22.35
C ILE A 178 -7.60 2.72 22.70
N SER A 179 -7.96 1.88 21.75
CA SER A 179 -9.00 0.86 21.90
C SER A 179 -8.46 -0.45 22.48
N GLY A 180 -7.16 -0.70 22.39
CA GLY A 180 -6.52 -2.00 22.64
C GLY A 180 -6.46 -2.92 21.40
N GLY A 181 -6.93 -2.45 20.23
CA GLY A 181 -6.78 -3.12 18.94
C GLY A 181 -5.46 -2.82 18.25
N LEU A 182 -5.16 -3.56 17.18
CA LEU A 182 -3.89 -3.44 16.44
C LEU A 182 -3.67 -2.04 15.86
N ASP A 183 -4.70 -1.44 15.26
CA ASP A 183 -4.59 -0.15 14.56
C ASP A 183 -4.22 0.97 15.52
N SER A 184 -4.93 1.07 16.66
CA SER A 184 -4.61 2.04 17.69
C SER A 184 -3.25 1.79 18.34
N THR A 185 -2.84 0.54 18.47
CA THR A 185 -1.51 0.14 18.96
C THR A 185 -0.42 0.61 18.00
N LEU A 186 -0.57 0.33 16.70
CA LEU A 186 0.38 0.76 15.67
C LEU A 186 0.47 2.29 15.62
N ALA A 187 -0.67 2.98 15.61
CA ALA A 187 -0.72 4.44 15.59
C ALA A 187 -0.02 5.06 16.81
N LEU A 188 -0.17 4.46 17.99
CA LEU A 188 0.55 4.90 19.19
C LEU A 188 2.06 4.68 19.08
N LEU A 189 2.50 3.52 18.60
CA LEU A 189 3.93 3.22 18.38
C LEU A 189 4.57 4.18 17.36
N VAL A 190 3.87 4.47 16.26
CA VAL A 190 4.30 5.44 15.24
C VAL A 190 4.42 6.83 15.85
N THR A 191 3.42 7.26 16.63
CA THR A 191 3.42 8.55 17.32
C THR A 191 4.57 8.65 18.32
N HIS A 192 4.78 7.62 19.10
CA HIS A 192 5.88 7.54 20.06
C HIS A 192 7.25 7.66 19.38
N ARG A 193 7.48 6.91 18.30
CA ARG A 193 8.72 7.05 17.49
C ARG A 193 8.89 8.44 16.90
N ALA A 194 7.80 9.08 16.46
CA ALA A 194 7.84 10.45 15.94
C ALA A 194 8.27 11.45 17.02
N PHE A 195 7.76 11.32 18.23
CA PHE A 195 8.15 12.17 19.37
C PHE A 195 9.62 12.01 19.72
N ILE A 196 10.12 10.77 19.80
CA ILE A 196 11.55 10.50 20.03
C ILE A 196 12.39 11.12 18.90
N ARG A 197 12.02 10.95 17.63
CA ARG A 197 12.74 11.50 16.46
C ARG A 197 12.81 13.02 16.47
N LEU A 198 11.78 13.67 17.02
CA LEU A 198 11.72 15.14 17.13
C LEU A 198 12.34 15.68 18.41
N GLY A 199 12.79 14.83 19.34
CA GLY A 199 13.25 15.25 20.67
C GLY A 199 12.15 15.84 21.53
N LEU A 200 10.88 15.51 21.25
CA LEU A 200 9.74 15.95 22.06
C LEU A 200 9.56 15.01 23.27
N PRO A 201 9.10 15.53 24.42
CA PRO A 201 8.85 14.71 25.58
C PRO A 201 7.70 13.73 25.30
N VAL A 202 7.88 12.45 25.62
CA VAL A 202 6.88 11.41 25.42
C VAL A 202 5.58 11.69 26.20
N SER A 203 5.67 12.41 27.32
CA SER A 203 4.51 12.93 28.06
C SER A 203 3.65 13.93 27.27
N GLY A 204 4.13 14.43 26.12
CA GLY A 204 3.31 15.18 25.19
C GLY A 204 2.33 14.34 24.38
N ILE A 205 2.41 13.02 24.46
CA ILE A 205 1.44 12.10 23.85
C ILE A 205 0.35 11.84 24.89
N VAL A 206 -0.84 12.39 24.64
CA VAL A 206 -2.04 12.19 25.46
C VAL A 206 -2.82 11.01 24.87
N ALA A 207 -2.63 9.85 25.43
CA ALA A 207 -3.28 8.61 25.00
C ALA A 207 -4.53 8.35 25.86
N VAL A 208 -5.69 8.22 25.19
CA VAL A 208 -6.98 8.16 25.88
C VAL A 208 -7.69 6.84 25.59
N THR A 209 -8.01 6.08 26.60
CA THR A 209 -8.95 4.96 26.49
C THR A 209 -10.33 5.39 26.96
N MET A 210 -11.35 5.01 26.18
CA MET A 210 -12.73 5.47 26.41
C MET A 210 -13.69 4.26 26.42
N PRO A 211 -13.78 3.53 27.58
CA PRO A 211 -14.65 2.41 27.68
C PRO A 211 -16.13 2.82 27.51
N GLY A 212 -16.83 2.11 26.62
CA GLY A 212 -18.26 2.22 26.39
C GLY A 212 -19.01 1.02 26.96
N PHE A 213 -20.24 0.80 26.47
CA PHE A 213 -21.11 -0.29 26.95
C PHE A 213 -20.61 -1.69 26.55
N ALA A 214 -19.91 -1.80 25.43
CA ALA A 214 -19.43 -3.08 24.88
C ALA A 214 -17.93 -3.33 25.11
N THR A 215 -17.23 -2.47 25.85
CA THR A 215 -15.79 -2.62 26.09
C THR A 215 -15.52 -3.70 27.13
N SER A 216 -14.73 -4.74 26.76
CA SER A 216 -14.32 -5.80 27.69
C SER A 216 -13.21 -5.31 28.62
N GLU A 217 -13.13 -5.89 29.82
CA GLU A 217 -12.02 -5.62 30.77
C GLU A 217 -10.66 -6.01 30.18
N HIS A 218 -10.61 -7.09 29.43
CA HIS A 218 -9.38 -7.57 28.79
C HIS A 218 -8.82 -6.52 27.81
N THR A 219 -9.65 -6.02 26.89
CA THR A 219 -9.27 -5.01 25.91
C THR A 219 -8.84 -3.69 26.57
N ARG A 220 -9.58 -3.29 27.61
CA ARG A 220 -9.24 -2.12 28.44
C ARG A 220 -7.86 -2.26 29.10
N ASN A 221 -7.57 -3.41 29.70
CA ASN A 221 -6.30 -3.64 30.38
C ASN A 221 -5.12 -3.65 29.41
N ILE A 222 -5.26 -4.26 28.22
CA ILE A 222 -4.25 -4.22 27.15
C ILE A 222 -3.92 -2.76 26.77
N ALA A 223 -4.94 -1.92 26.59
CA ALA A 223 -4.74 -0.51 26.27
C ALA A 223 -3.95 0.22 27.37
N ILE A 224 -4.32 0.01 28.64
CA ILE A 224 -3.65 0.65 29.78
C ILE A 224 -2.20 0.18 29.92
N ASP A 225 -1.95 -1.12 29.80
CA ASP A 225 -0.60 -1.68 29.94
C ASP A 225 0.32 -1.18 28.83
N LEU A 226 -0.17 -1.08 27.60
CA LEU A 226 0.57 -0.50 26.48
C LEU A 226 0.93 0.96 26.76
N MET A 227 -0.03 1.78 27.15
CA MET A 227 0.18 3.20 27.42
C MET A 227 1.19 3.42 28.56
N ARG A 228 1.13 2.60 29.59
CA ARG A 228 2.09 2.61 30.71
C ARG A 228 3.49 2.19 30.27
N ALA A 229 3.59 1.12 29.50
CA ALA A 229 4.87 0.62 28.98
C ALA A 229 5.60 1.67 28.12
N LEU A 230 4.86 2.51 27.39
CA LEU A 230 5.39 3.58 26.57
C LEU A 230 5.60 4.91 27.34
N ALA A 231 5.26 4.96 28.63
CA ALA A 231 5.40 6.14 29.51
C ALA A 231 4.73 7.41 28.96
N VAL A 232 3.62 7.26 28.23
CA VAL A 232 2.82 8.37 27.72
C VAL A 232 1.87 8.93 28.80
N ASP A 233 1.36 10.17 28.61
CA ASP A 233 0.27 10.71 29.43
C ASP A 233 -1.01 9.95 29.09
N TYR A 234 -1.36 8.93 29.90
CA TYR A 234 -2.54 8.13 29.66
C TYR A 234 -3.74 8.58 30.49
N ARG A 235 -4.90 8.58 29.86
CA ARG A 235 -6.17 8.94 30.50
C ARG A 235 -7.23 7.88 30.22
N GLU A 236 -8.09 7.65 31.21
CA GLU A 236 -9.29 6.83 31.05
C GLU A 236 -10.52 7.70 31.25
N ILE A 237 -11.44 7.67 30.28
CA ILE A 237 -12.68 8.46 30.30
C ILE A 237 -13.85 7.52 30.06
N ASP A 238 -14.72 7.35 31.05
CA ASP A 238 -15.98 6.61 30.88
C ASP A 238 -16.96 7.46 30.08
N ILE A 239 -17.24 7.05 28.84
CA ILE A 239 -18.16 7.75 27.95
C ILE A 239 -19.62 7.31 28.11
N LYS A 240 -19.92 6.34 28.96
CA LYS A 240 -21.30 5.85 29.14
C LYS A 240 -22.28 6.93 29.56
N PRO A 241 -21.95 7.87 30.48
CA PRO A 241 -22.88 8.93 30.87
C PRO A 241 -23.25 9.85 29.70
N SER A 242 -22.29 10.29 28.89
CA SER A 242 -22.56 11.15 27.72
C SER A 242 -23.31 10.41 26.62
N CYS A 243 -22.93 9.15 26.34
CA CYS A 243 -23.67 8.30 25.41
C CYS A 243 -25.14 8.09 25.86
N LEU A 244 -25.37 7.86 27.16
CA LEU A 244 -26.71 7.67 27.68
C LEU A 244 -27.54 8.96 27.54
N GLN A 245 -26.94 10.13 27.77
CA GLN A 245 -27.62 11.41 27.56
C GLN A 245 -27.99 11.60 26.09
N MET A 246 -27.08 11.36 25.17
CA MET A 246 -27.36 11.45 23.74
C MET A 246 -28.49 10.48 23.32
N LEU A 247 -28.46 9.24 23.79
CA LEU A 247 -29.52 8.27 23.51
C LEU A 247 -30.89 8.70 24.08
N LYS A 248 -30.91 9.39 25.23
CA LYS A 248 -32.16 10.00 25.77
C LYS A 248 -32.66 11.12 24.88
N ASP A 249 -31.80 12.01 24.42
CA ASP A 249 -32.16 13.13 23.58
C ASP A 249 -32.71 12.66 22.22
N LEU A 250 -32.25 11.53 21.73
CA LEU A 250 -32.72 10.86 20.52
C LEU A 250 -34.01 10.02 20.75
N GLY A 251 -34.46 9.84 21.99
CA GLY A 251 -35.60 8.96 22.30
C GLY A 251 -35.28 7.47 22.05
N HIS A 252 -34.02 7.08 22.09
CA HIS A 252 -33.60 5.71 21.77
C HIS A 252 -34.03 4.73 22.88
N PRO A 253 -34.61 3.54 22.52
CA PRO A 253 -35.17 2.60 23.48
C PRO A 253 -34.19 2.10 24.55
N PHE A 254 -32.88 2.06 24.24
CA PHE A 254 -31.85 1.70 25.20
C PHE A 254 -31.83 2.63 26.43
N ALA A 255 -32.07 3.92 26.22
CA ALA A 255 -32.11 4.89 27.32
C ALA A 255 -33.34 4.68 28.25
N ALA A 256 -34.38 3.99 27.76
CA ALA A 256 -35.54 3.57 28.55
C ALA A 256 -35.42 2.15 29.15
N GLY A 257 -34.21 1.56 29.11
CA GLY A 257 -33.93 0.24 29.67
C GLY A 257 -34.23 -0.96 28.76
N LYS A 258 -34.61 -0.74 27.48
CA LYS A 258 -34.78 -1.81 26.52
C LYS A 258 -33.42 -2.17 25.88
N LYS A 259 -33.08 -3.46 25.85
CA LYS A 259 -31.84 -3.94 25.21
C LYS A 259 -31.99 -3.86 23.68
N GLN A 260 -31.58 -2.75 23.11
CA GLN A 260 -31.55 -2.52 21.65
C GLN A 260 -30.14 -2.01 21.28
N TYR A 261 -29.44 -2.81 20.46
CA TYR A 261 -28.05 -2.59 20.03
C TYR A 261 -28.04 -2.46 18.51
N ASP A 262 -28.47 -1.30 18.02
CA ASP A 262 -28.54 -0.98 16.61
C ASP A 262 -27.42 0.00 16.20
N ILE A 263 -27.43 0.39 14.92
CA ILE A 263 -26.45 1.34 14.36
C ILE A 263 -26.41 2.66 15.15
N THR A 264 -27.58 3.14 15.63
CA THR A 264 -27.66 4.38 16.43
C THR A 264 -26.89 4.22 17.75
N PHE A 265 -27.08 3.08 18.42
CA PHE A 265 -26.38 2.77 19.66
C PHE A 265 -24.85 2.70 19.47
N GLU A 266 -24.39 2.13 18.35
CA GLU A 266 -22.95 2.06 18.02
C GLU A 266 -22.39 3.42 17.65
N ASN A 267 -23.07 4.18 16.78
CA ASN A 267 -22.63 5.48 16.30
C ASN A 267 -22.60 6.54 17.40
N VAL A 268 -23.48 6.49 18.38
CA VAL A 268 -23.41 7.39 19.54
C VAL A 268 -22.10 7.19 20.29
N GLN A 269 -21.68 5.95 20.51
CA GLN A 269 -20.43 5.67 21.20
C GLN A 269 -19.20 6.08 20.35
N ALA A 270 -19.22 5.83 19.03
CA ALA A 270 -18.16 6.25 18.13
C ALA A 270 -18.05 7.78 18.05
N GLY A 271 -19.17 8.47 17.93
CA GLY A 271 -19.25 9.93 17.92
C GLY A 271 -18.73 10.56 19.21
N GLU A 272 -19.10 10.02 20.36
CA GLU A 272 -18.61 10.50 21.66
C GLU A 272 -17.10 10.35 21.82
N ARG A 273 -16.53 9.24 21.38
CA ARG A 273 -15.05 9.05 21.36
C ARG A 273 -14.37 10.13 20.51
N THR A 274 -14.82 10.30 19.28
CA THR A 274 -14.28 11.31 18.37
C THR A 274 -14.40 12.71 18.96
N SER A 275 -15.58 13.07 19.50
CA SER A 275 -15.86 14.34 20.13
C SER A 275 -14.91 14.65 21.31
N HIS A 276 -14.66 13.67 22.17
CA HIS A 276 -13.75 13.81 23.29
C HIS A 276 -12.30 14.04 22.81
N LEU A 277 -11.81 13.27 21.85
CA LEU A 277 -10.45 13.41 21.33
C LEU A 277 -10.20 14.81 20.76
N PHE A 278 -11.12 15.34 19.95
CA PHE A 278 -10.96 16.68 19.40
C PHE A 278 -11.03 17.78 20.46
N ARG A 279 -11.89 17.66 21.46
CA ARG A 279 -11.98 18.64 22.55
C ARG A 279 -10.77 18.58 23.47
N ILE A 280 -10.23 17.40 23.74
CA ILE A 280 -8.97 17.25 24.48
C ILE A 280 -7.84 17.87 23.69
N ALA A 281 -7.76 17.64 22.37
CA ALA A 281 -6.74 18.24 21.52
C ALA A 281 -6.80 19.78 21.54
N ASN A 282 -8.00 20.35 21.49
CA ASN A 282 -8.17 21.81 21.62
C ASN A 282 -7.69 22.31 23.00
N HIS A 283 -8.08 21.63 24.07
CA HIS A 283 -7.69 22.00 25.43
C HIS A 283 -6.18 21.91 25.67
N GLU A 284 -5.56 20.86 25.11
CA GLU A 284 -4.12 20.58 25.24
C GLU A 284 -3.27 21.36 24.21
N ASN A 285 -3.89 22.13 23.31
CA ASN A 285 -3.23 22.70 22.13
C ASN A 285 -2.44 21.62 21.36
N GLY A 286 -3.10 20.51 21.08
CA GLY A 286 -2.56 19.30 20.47
C GLY A 286 -3.17 18.97 19.11
N LEU A 287 -2.63 17.97 18.47
CA LEU A 287 -3.11 17.38 17.21
C LEU A 287 -3.74 16.01 17.51
N VAL A 288 -4.93 15.74 16.96
CA VAL A 288 -5.51 14.39 17.00
C VAL A 288 -4.81 13.49 15.98
N VAL A 289 -4.34 12.33 16.41
CA VAL A 289 -3.81 11.28 15.54
C VAL A 289 -4.90 10.24 15.31
N GLY A 290 -5.28 10.06 14.06
CA GLY A 290 -6.23 9.03 13.64
C GLY A 290 -5.63 7.63 13.64
N THR A 291 -6.48 6.62 13.78
CA THR A 291 -6.11 5.21 13.84
C THR A 291 -6.74 4.37 12.72
N GLY A 292 -7.41 5.02 11.75
CA GLY A 292 -8.06 4.36 10.63
C GLY A 292 -7.07 3.74 9.65
N ASP A 293 -7.48 2.65 9.00
CA ASP A 293 -6.74 1.98 7.94
C ASP A 293 -7.43 2.08 6.58
N LEU A 294 -6.85 1.46 5.54
CA LEU A 294 -7.39 1.51 4.18
C LEU A 294 -8.73 0.77 4.04
N SER A 295 -9.01 -0.22 4.89
CA SER A 295 -10.27 -0.96 4.84
C SER A 295 -11.48 -0.11 5.26
N GLU A 296 -11.24 0.93 6.06
CA GLU A 296 -12.27 1.89 6.48
C GLU A 296 -12.59 2.95 5.40
N LEU A 297 -11.77 3.01 4.35
CA LEU A 297 -11.94 3.95 3.22
C LEU A 297 -12.63 3.31 2.01
N ALA A 298 -12.92 2.02 2.06
CA ALA A 298 -13.50 1.24 0.97
C ALA A 298 -15.03 1.42 0.86
#